data_99497d2aa3a5f5fdd592b0e561be0215
#
_entry.id   99497d2aa3a5f5fdd592b0e561be0215
#
_cell.length_a   1.000
_cell.length_b   1.000
_cell.length_c   1.000
_cell.angle_alpha   90.00
_cell.angle_beta   90.00
_cell.angle_gamma   90.00
#
_symmetry.space_group_name_H-M   'P 1'
#
loop_
_entity.id
_entity.type
_entity.pdbx_description
1 polymer ?
#
loop_
_entity_poly.entity_id
_entity_poly.type
_entity_poly.pdbx_seq_one_letter_code
_entity_poly.pdbx_strand_id
1 'polypeptide(L)'
;MPYAPAAARVVRVVDGDTLIVDIDTYPPVFGQAIPVRLAGCDTPELNDPDPRLRALAVAAREFVRQVLSDAPVELHDIGRGKYFRIIARVRVAGQDLSTLLLQAGLAVPYAGGKRPDHSVLLSAATAAP
;
A
#
# COMPACT_ATOMS: atom_id res chain seq x y z
N MET A 1 8.03 2.32 22.00
CA MET A 1 8.51 1.00 21.55
C MET A 1 7.72 0.57 20.33
N PRO A 2 8.38 0.29 19.22
CA PRO A 2 7.68 -0.32 18.12
C PRO A 2 7.24 -1.74 18.48
N TYR A 3 6.09 -2.14 18.00
CA TYR A 3 5.66 -3.52 18.16
C TYR A 3 6.51 -4.43 17.29
N ALA A 4 6.65 -5.69 17.70
CA ALA A 4 7.30 -6.68 16.87
C ALA A 4 6.58 -6.81 15.54
N PRO A 5 7.31 -7.10 14.44
CA PRO A 5 6.66 -7.31 13.16
C PRO A 5 5.68 -8.47 13.23
N ALA A 6 4.59 -8.36 12.48
CA ALA A 6 3.59 -9.41 12.40
C ALA A 6 3.61 -10.03 11.01
N ALA A 7 3.66 -11.35 10.95
CA ALA A 7 3.49 -12.08 9.70
C ALA A 7 2.02 -12.07 9.29
N ALA A 8 1.75 -11.87 8.01
CA ALA A 8 0.39 -11.79 7.50
C ALA A 8 0.29 -12.45 6.13
N ARG A 9 -0.93 -12.87 5.78
CA ARG A 9 -1.27 -13.39 4.47
C ARG A 9 -2.16 -12.37 3.77
N VAL A 10 -1.84 -12.00 2.52
CA VAL A 10 -2.66 -11.08 1.75
C VAL A 10 -3.86 -11.82 1.20
N VAL A 11 -5.06 -11.38 1.58
CA VAL A 11 -6.31 -11.94 1.09
C VAL A 11 -6.72 -11.25 -0.21
N ARG A 12 -6.51 -9.92 -0.29
CA ARG A 12 -6.90 -9.15 -1.46
C ARG A 12 -6.10 -7.86 -1.56
N VAL A 13 -5.76 -7.47 -2.76
CA VAL A 13 -5.21 -6.15 -3.07
C VAL A 13 -6.38 -5.26 -3.49
N VAL A 14 -6.71 -4.26 -2.66
CA VAL A 14 -7.83 -3.34 -2.93
C VAL A 14 -7.42 -2.31 -3.98
N ASP A 15 -6.30 -1.64 -3.72
CA ASP A 15 -5.65 -0.71 -4.63
C ASP A 15 -4.15 -0.70 -4.32
N GLY A 16 -3.41 0.25 -4.90
CA GLY A 16 -1.95 0.25 -4.77
C GLY A 16 -1.45 0.44 -3.34
N ASP A 17 -2.21 1.06 -2.47
CA ASP A 17 -1.78 1.36 -1.10
C ASP A 17 -2.66 0.73 -0.01
N THR A 18 -3.59 -0.14 -0.37
CA THR A 18 -4.48 -0.79 0.59
C THR A 18 -4.62 -2.28 0.31
N LEU A 19 -4.34 -3.08 1.32
CA LEU A 19 -4.44 -4.54 1.28
C LEU A 19 -5.47 -5.00 2.30
N ILE A 20 -6.08 -6.15 2.05
CA ILE A 20 -6.81 -6.91 3.06
C ILE A 20 -5.95 -8.10 3.44
N VAL A 21 -5.68 -8.27 4.73
CA VAL A 21 -4.79 -9.33 5.22
C VAL A 21 -5.43 -10.13 6.34
N ASP A 22 -4.93 -11.34 6.52
CA ASP A 22 -5.18 -12.14 7.71
C ASP A 22 -3.88 -12.20 8.52
N ILE A 23 -3.99 -11.91 9.81
CA ILE A 23 -2.89 -11.99 10.78
C ILE A 23 -3.22 -13.14 11.70
N ASP A 24 -2.67 -14.31 11.41
CA ASP A 24 -3.06 -15.56 12.09
C ASP A 24 -2.69 -15.58 13.57
N THR A 25 -1.69 -14.81 13.99
CA THR A 25 -1.28 -14.72 15.38
C THR A 25 -2.20 -13.85 16.24
N TYR A 26 -3.13 -13.12 15.61
CA TYR A 26 -4.12 -12.31 16.33
C TYR A 26 -5.43 -13.07 16.44
N PRO A 27 -6.24 -12.83 17.50
CA PRO A 27 -7.61 -13.35 17.54
C PRO A 27 -8.38 -12.91 16.29
N PRO A 28 -9.30 -13.74 15.77
CA PRO A 28 -9.98 -13.42 14.50
C PRO A 28 -10.67 -12.05 14.46
N VAL A 29 -11.19 -11.58 15.58
CA VAL A 29 -11.84 -10.25 15.63
C VAL A 29 -10.85 -9.13 15.36
N PHE A 30 -9.56 -9.35 15.56
CA PHE A 30 -8.51 -8.36 15.33
C PHE A 30 -7.57 -8.71 14.18
N GLY A 31 -7.67 -9.92 13.63
CA GLY A 31 -6.69 -10.40 12.65
C GLY A 31 -7.28 -10.97 11.37
N GLN A 32 -8.60 -11.11 11.26
CA GLN A 32 -9.20 -11.66 10.06
C GLN A 32 -9.73 -10.57 9.15
N ALA A 33 -9.34 -10.59 7.87
CA ALA A 33 -9.77 -9.64 6.84
C ALA A 33 -9.57 -8.18 7.26
N ILE A 34 -8.37 -7.86 7.73
CA ILE A 34 -8.04 -6.54 8.25
C ILE A 34 -7.52 -5.65 7.11
N PRO A 35 -8.12 -4.45 6.92
CA PRO A 35 -7.57 -3.49 5.97
C PRO A 35 -6.26 -2.91 6.47
N VAL A 36 -5.24 -2.93 5.62
CA VAL A 36 -3.92 -2.37 5.91
C VAL A 36 -3.62 -1.29 4.88
N ARG A 37 -3.42 -0.07 5.37
CA ARG A 37 -2.95 1.06 4.58
C ARG A 37 -1.43 1.09 4.63
N LEU A 38 -0.77 1.17 3.48
CA LEU A 38 0.69 1.27 3.43
C LEU A 38 1.15 2.60 4.02
N ALA A 39 2.08 2.54 4.95
CA ALA A 39 2.76 3.73 5.46
C ALA A 39 3.81 4.21 4.47
N GLY A 40 3.97 5.52 4.35
CA GLY A 40 5.06 6.13 3.61
C GLY A 40 4.73 6.50 2.18
N CYS A 41 3.61 6.08 1.62
CA CYS A 41 3.24 6.42 0.24
C CYS A 41 1.74 6.58 0.08
N ASP A 42 1.36 7.24 -1.02
CA ASP A 42 -0.04 7.39 -1.44
C ASP A 42 -0.13 7.19 -2.94
N THR A 43 -0.98 6.27 -3.37
CA THR A 43 -1.22 6.00 -4.80
C THR A 43 -2.44 6.76 -5.29
N PRO A 44 -2.56 7.03 -6.60
CA PRO A 44 -3.78 7.59 -7.15
C PRO A 44 -5.00 6.71 -6.87
N GLU A 45 -6.18 7.32 -6.86
CA GLU A 45 -7.42 6.60 -6.62
C GLU A 45 -7.95 5.97 -7.90
N LEU A 46 -8.53 4.77 -7.74
CA LEU A 46 -9.14 4.05 -8.86
C LEU A 46 -10.33 4.79 -9.47
N ASN A 47 -10.93 5.73 -8.73
CA ASN A 47 -12.04 6.55 -9.20
C ASN A 47 -11.67 8.01 -9.41
N ASP A 48 -10.38 8.32 -9.59
CA ASP A 48 -9.94 9.70 -9.82
C ASP A 48 -10.66 10.29 -11.06
N PRO A 49 -11.08 11.56 -11.01
CA PRO A 49 -11.70 12.22 -12.18
C PRO A 49 -10.79 12.28 -13.40
N ASP A 50 -9.47 12.37 -13.22
CA ASP A 50 -8.52 12.39 -14.34
C ASP A 50 -8.26 10.95 -14.81
N PRO A 51 -8.61 10.61 -16.08
CA PRO A 51 -8.40 9.26 -16.58
C PRO A 51 -6.94 8.83 -16.61
N ARG A 52 -5.99 9.77 -16.69
CA ARG A 52 -4.57 9.44 -16.64
C ARG A 52 -4.16 8.97 -15.24
N LEU A 53 -4.71 9.59 -14.19
CA LEU A 53 -4.47 9.18 -12.81
C LEU A 53 -5.18 7.86 -12.50
N ARG A 54 -6.39 7.64 -13.04
CA ARG A 54 -7.04 6.34 -12.91
C ARG A 54 -6.19 5.21 -13.51
N ALA A 55 -5.57 5.46 -14.65
CA ALA A 55 -4.69 4.48 -15.29
C ALA A 55 -3.48 4.16 -14.40
N LEU A 56 -2.90 5.17 -13.76
CA LEU A 56 -1.80 4.97 -12.81
C LEU A 56 -2.28 4.20 -11.57
N ALA A 57 -3.50 4.45 -11.12
CA ALA A 57 -4.07 3.72 -9.98
C ALA A 57 -4.20 2.22 -10.31
N VAL A 58 -4.69 1.89 -11.50
CA VAL A 58 -4.77 0.50 -11.96
C VAL A 58 -3.37 -0.11 -12.06
N ALA A 59 -2.42 0.63 -12.63
CA ALA A 59 -1.04 0.17 -12.75
C ALA A 59 -0.42 -0.10 -11.37
N ALA A 60 -0.67 0.76 -10.39
CA ALA A 60 -0.19 0.58 -9.03
C ALA A 60 -0.76 -0.69 -8.40
N ARG A 61 -2.07 -0.92 -8.55
CA ARG A 61 -2.71 -2.14 -8.03
C ARG A 61 -2.12 -3.39 -8.67
N GLU A 62 -1.96 -3.41 -9.98
CA GLU A 62 -1.39 -4.56 -10.67
C GLU A 62 0.08 -4.78 -10.32
N PHE A 63 0.84 -3.70 -10.15
CA PHE A 63 2.23 -3.77 -9.68
C PHE A 63 2.30 -4.49 -8.33
N VAL A 64 1.44 -4.09 -7.38
CA VAL A 64 1.40 -4.69 -6.04
C VAL A 64 1.03 -6.17 -6.14
N ARG A 65 0.02 -6.51 -6.95
CA ARG A 65 -0.37 -7.91 -7.15
C ARG A 65 0.79 -8.76 -7.66
N GLN A 66 1.57 -8.23 -8.60
CA GLN A 66 2.71 -8.95 -9.16
C GLN A 66 3.85 -9.09 -8.15
N VAL A 67 4.15 -8.02 -7.41
CA VAL A 67 5.21 -8.04 -6.39
C VAL A 67 4.86 -9.05 -5.30
N LEU A 68 3.63 -9.08 -4.85
CA LEU A 68 3.20 -9.98 -3.78
C LEU A 68 3.14 -11.43 -4.24
N SER A 69 2.53 -11.71 -5.39
CA SER A 69 2.50 -13.05 -6.02
C SER A 69 2.27 -14.18 -5.00
N ASP A 70 1.25 -14.03 -4.14
CA ASP A 70 0.87 -14.98 -3.08
C ASP A 70 1.93 -15.20 -1.99
N ALA A 71 3.00 -14.41 -1.98
CA ALA A 71 4.01 -14.50 -0.94
C ALA A 71 3.48 -13.98 0.40
N PRO A 72 3.92 -14.53 1.53
CA PRO A 72 3.60 -13.94 2.83
C PRO A 72 4.29 -12.59 2.97
N VAL A 73 3.69 -11.72 3.79
CA VAL A 73 4.25 -10.40 4.06
C VAL A 73 4.51 -10.24 5.54
N GLU A 74 5.35 -9.25 5.87
CA GLU A 74 5.55 -8.81 7.25
C GLU A 74 5.05 -7.40 7.39
N LEU A 75 4.31 -7.15 8.47
CA LEU A 75 3.83 -5.82 8.81
C LEU A 75 4.76 -5.23 9.86
N HIS A 76 5.34 -4.07 9.54
CA HIS A 76 6.26 -3.35 10.41
C HIS A 76 5.69 -2.00 10.79
N ASP A 77 6.13 -1.45 11.93
CA ASP A 77 5.72 -0.13 12.40
C ASP A 77 4.19 0.01 12.43
N ILE A 78 3.53 -1.01 12.95
CA ILE A 78 2.07 -1.11 12.94
C ILE A 78 1.47 0.00 13.78
N GLY A 79 0.60 0.80 13.16
CA GLY A 79 -0.14 1.85 13.81
C GLY A 79 -1.62 1.73 13.53
N ARG A 80 -2.41 2.58 14.15
CA ARG A 80 -3.84 2.58 13.97
C ARG A 80 -4.26 3.65 12.97
N GLY A 81 -5.02 3.23 11.97
CA GLY A 81 -5.65 4.14 11.02
C GLY A 81 -7.08 4.46 11.43
N LYS A 82 -7.81 5.08 10.53
CA LYS A 82 -9.24 5.37 10.73
C LYS A 82 -10.05 4.09 10.70
N TYR A 83 -11.10 4.03 11.52
CA TYR A 83 -12.00 2.87 11.65
C TYR A 83 -11.19 1.66 12.12
N PHE A 84 -11.40 0.49 11.60
CA PHE A 84 -10.65 -0.71 11.94
C PHE A 84 -9.41 -0.94 11.09
N ARG A 85 -9.06 0.05 10.27
CA ARG A 85 -7.88 -0.04 9.41
C ARG A 85 -6.61 0.17 10.22
N ILE A 86 -5.58 -0.60 9.94
CA ILE A 86 -4.24 -0.37 10.47
C ILE A 86 -3.36 0.28 9.40
N ILE A 87 -2.33 0.97 9.86
CA ILE A 87 -1.31 1.55 9.00
C ILE A 87 -0.02 0.81 9.31
N ALA A 88 0.67 0.34 8.27
CA ALA A 88 1.91 -0.40 8.49
C ALA A 88 2.82 -0.28 7.27
N ARG A 89 4.12 -0.48 7.49
CA ARG A 89 5.03 -0.77 6.42
C ARG A 89 4.92 -2.25 6.11
N VAL A 90 4.76 -2.57 4.84
CA VAL A 90 4.58 -3.95 4.38
C VAL A 90 5.87 -4.37 3.70
N ARG A 91 6.48 -5.45 4.19
CA ARG A 91 7.68 -6.03 3.59
C ARG A 91 7.35 -7.37 2.97
N VAL A 92 7.82 -7.55 1.75
CA VAL A 92 7.73 -8.81 1.02
C VAL A 92 9.13 -9.19 0.56
N ALA A 93 9.58 -10.38 0.93
CA ALA A 93 10.94 -10.85 0.62
C ALA A 93 12.02 -9.83 1.04
N GLY A 94 11.85 -9.19 2.19
CA GLY A 94 12.80 -8.21 2.73
C GLY A 94 12.71 -6.81 2.12
N GLN A 95 11.82 -6.56 1.16
CA GLN A 95 11.66 -5.27 0.49
C GLN A 95 10.42 -4.54 0.97
N ASP A 96 10.55 -3.23 1.22
CA ASP A 96 9.44 -2.37 1.62
C ASP A 96 8.59 -2.04 0.40
N LEU A 97 7.31 -2.40 0.46
CA LEU A 97 6.39 -2.23 -0.68
C LEU A 97 6.20 -0.77 -1.06
N SER A 98 6.11 0.14 -0.06
CA SER A 98 6.00 1.58 -0.33
C SER A 98 7.21 2.09 -1.11
N THR A 99 8.42 1.66 -0.74
CA THR A 99 9.64 2.04 -1.45
C THR A 99 9.58 1.56 -2.91
N LEU A 100 9.13 0.34 -3.15
CA LEU A 100 9.01 -0.19 -4.51
C LEU A 100 8.03 0.61 -5.34
N LEU A 101 6.89 1.01 -4.77
CA LEU A 101 5.90 1.84 -5.45
C LEU A 101 6.45 3.22 -5.78
N LEU A 102 7.18 3.84 -4.84
CA LEU A 102 7.82 5.15 -5.06
C LEU A 102 8.84 5.07 -6.18
N GLN A 103 9.69 4.05 -6.17
CA GLN A 103 10.71 3.85 -7.20
C GLN A 103 10.12 3.58 -8.58
N ALA A 104 8.96 2.93 -8.62
CA ALA A 104 8.26 2.65 -9.88
C ALA A 104 7.49 3.86 -10.45
N GLY A 105 7.44 4.98 -9.72
CA GLY A 105 6.70 6.15 -10.15
C GLY A 105 5.19 6.00 -10.04
N LEU A 106 4.72 5.10 -9.17
CA LEU A 106 3.30 4.78 -9.01
C LEU A 106 2.69 5.35 -7.73
N ALA A 107 3.50 6.02 -6.91
CA ALA A 107 3.07 6.61 -5.65
C ALA A 107 3.88 7.86 -5.35
N VAL A 108 3.32 8.71 -4.49
CA VAL A 108 4.03 9.88 -3.94
C VAL A 108 4.32 9.64 -2.47
N PRO A 109 5.38 10.28 -1.91
CA PRO A 109 5.65 10.18 -0.47
C PRO A 109 4.49 10.75 0.34
N TYR A 110 4.15 10.08 1.44
CA TYR A 110 3.04 10.51 2.29
C TYR A 110 3.27 10.03 3.72
N ALA A 111 3.17 10.97 4.66
CA ALA A 111 3.36 10.68 6.09
C ALA A 111 2.12 11.04 6.92
N GLY A 112 0.95 11.12 6.29
CA GLY A 112 -0.28 11.51 6.94
C GLY A 112 -0.64 12.96 6.67
N GLY A 113 -1.79 13.39 7.16
CA GLY A 113 -2.27 14.77 6.99
C GLY A 113 -3.00 14.97 5.66
N LYS A 114 -2.78 16.14 5.06
CA LYS A 114 -3.44 16.51 3.82
C LYS A 114 -3.06 15.57 2.69
N ARG A 115 -4.04 15.19 1.90
CA ARG A 115 -3.84 14.33 0.74
C ARG A 115 -2.91 15.00 -0.28
N PRO A 116 -1.87 14.30 -0.77
CA PRO A 116 -0.93 14.87 -1.72
C PRO A 116 -1.53 15.01 -3.12
N ASP A 117 -0.91 15.87 -3.92
CA ASP A 117 -1.25 16.03 -5.33
C ASP A 117 -0.53 14.96 -6.15
N HIS A 118 -1.29 14.10 -6.82
CA HIS A 118 -0.75 13.02 -7.63
C HIS A 118 -0.35 13.44 -9.05
N SER A 119 -0.67 14.68 -9.46
CA SER A 119 -0.36 15.13 -10.82
C SER A 119 1.14 15.13 -11.12
N VAL A 120 1.96 15.20 -10.09
CA VAL A 120 3.43 15.10 -10.22
C VAL A 120 3.87 13.79 -10.87
N LEU A 121 3.09 12.72 -10.69
CA LEU A 121 3.39 11.42 -11.31
C LEU A 121 3.24 11.47 -12.83
N LEU A 122 2.33 12.29 -13.33
CA LEU A 122 2.12 12.48 -14.76
C LEU A 122 3.33 13.16 -15.41
N SER A 123 3.90 14.18 -14.74
CA SER A 123 5.09 14.86 -15.23
C SER A 123 6.30 13.92 -15.27
N ALA A 124 6.48 13.12 -14.23
CA ALA A 124 7.56 12.15 -14.17
C ALA A 124 7.42 11.09 -15.27
N ALA A 125 6.21 10.58 -15.50
CA ALA A 125 5.95 9.60 -16.55
C ALA A 125 6.21 10.18 -17.95
N THR A 126 5.87 11.46 -18.16
CA THR A 126 6.12 12.15 -19.43
C THR A 126 7.60 12.39 -19.65
N ALA A 127 8.36 12.66 -18.59
CA ALA A 127 9.80 12.94 -18.67
C ALA A 127 10.63 11.66 -18.82
N ALA A 128 10.07 10.48 -18.53
CA ALA A 128 10.79 9.22 -18.66
C ALA A 128 11.13 8.95 -20.13
N PRO A 129 12.38 8.55 -20.45
CA PRO A 129 12.75 8.24 -21.81
C PRO A 129 12.08 6.97 -22.32
#